data_14897e69fc5f5e514efd1218db3db6b6
#
_entry.id   14897e69fc5f5e514efd1218db3db6b6
#
_cell.length_a   1.000
_cell.length_b   1.000
_cell.length_c   1.000
_cell.angle_alpha   90.00
_cell.angle_beta   90.00
_cell.angle_gamma   90.00
#
_symmetry.space_group_name_H-M   'P 1'
#
loop_
_entity.id
_entity.type
_entity.pdbx_description
1 polymer ?
#
loop_
_entity_poly.entity_id
_entity_poly.type
_entity_poly.pdbx_seq_one_letter_code
_entity_poly.pdbx_strand_id
1 'polypeptide(L)'
;MKIHIREIDHIVIRASNVPEMTRFYCEVLGCSLEKEQLDLGLTQLRAGRSLIDLLKVGAKLDHPENGVPGAGRNMDHVCLRVDPFDAETLKAHLAEHGARPGEAALRYGADGFGQSLYLFDPEGNMVELKGPPEAARATSL
;
A
#
# COMPACT_ATOMS: atom_id res chain seq x y z
N MET A 1 -3.68 20.16 -26.39
CA MET A 1 -4.04 18.79 -25.98
C MET A 1 -4.39 18.76 -24.49
N LYS A 2 -5.45 18.07 -24.12
CA LYS A 2 -5.81 17.88 -22.72
C LYS A 2 -5.48 16.43 -22.32
N ILE A 3 -4.75 16.27 -21.20
CA ILE A 3 -4.42 14.95 -20.69
C ILE A 3 -5.62 14.42 -19.90
N HIS A 4 -6.02 13.18 -20.18
CA HIS A 4 -7.10 12.50 -19.45
C HIS A 4 -6.54 11.35 -18.63
N ILE A 5 -6.46 11.55 -17.31
CA ILE A 5 -5.97 10.54 -16.40
C ILE A 5 -7.09 9.53 -16.14
N ARG A 6 -6.83 8.25 -16.38
CA ARG A 6 -7.77 7.16 -16.08
C ARG A 6 -7.65 6.68 -14.65
N GLU A 7 -6.41 6.37 -14.24
CA GLU A 7 -6.17 5.74 -12.93
C GLU A 7 -4.67 5.77 -12.63
N ILE A 8 -4.33 5.44 -11.42
CA ILE A 8 -2.93 5.20 -11.05
C ILE A 8 -2.56 3.79 -11.51
N ASP A 9 -1.56 3.66 -12.38
CA ASP A 9 -1.12 2.38 -12.92
C ASP A 9 -0.37 1.56 -11.88
N HIS A 10 0.69 2.12 -11.31
CA HIS A 10 1.49 1.46 -10.28
C HIS A 10 2.25 2.47 -9.44
N ILE A 11 2.70 2.01 -8.29
CA ILE A 11 3.65 2.75 -7.46
C ILE A 11 4.89 1.87 -7.29
N VAL A 12 6.04 2.50 -7.02
CA VAL A 12 7.29 1.78 -6.79
C VAL A 12 7.80 2.12 -5.39
N ILE A 13 8.06 1.09 -4.60
CA ILE A 13 8.59 1.21 -3.25
C ILE A 13 9.99 0.61 -3.26
N ARG A 14 10.99 1.39 -2.86
CA ARG A 14 12.34 0.88 -2.67
C ARG A 14 12.35 0.00 -1.42
N ALA A 15 12.94 -1.18 -1.51
CA ALA A 15 12.91 -2.17 -0.44
C ALA A 15 14.29 -2.73 -0.16
N SER A 16 14.66 -2.77 1.11
CA SER A 16 15.91 -3.39 1.55
C SER A 16 15.77 -4.90 1.67
N ASN A 17 14.61 -5.38 2.13
CA ASN A 17 14.32 -6.81 2.26
C ASN A 17 13.10 -7.18 1.41
N VAL A 18 13.34 -7.45 0.15
CA VAL A 18 12.27 -7.75 -0.82
C VAL A 18 11.47 -8.99 -0.43
N PRO A 19 12.07 -10.12 0.02
CA PRO A 19 11.28 -11.28 0.44
C PRO A 19 10.30 -10.98 1.58
N GLU A 20 10.72 -10.23 2.59
CA GLU A 20 9.87 -9.85 3.71
C GLU A 20 8.74 -8.91 3.26
N MET A 21 9.05 -7.94 2.43
CA MET A 21 8.07 -7.03 1.87
C MET A 21 7.06 -7.77 0.98
N THR A 22 7.54 -8.68 0.14
CA THR A 22 6.68 -9.51 -0.72
C THR A 22 5.71 -10.33 0.13
N ARG A 23 6.21 -10.97 1.17
CA ARG A 23 5.36 -11.76 2.06
C ARG A 23 4.29 -10.89 2.73
N PHE A 24 4.67 -9.71 3.20
CA PHE A 24 3.72 -8.79 3.83
C PHE A 24 2.61 -8.38 2.86
N TYR A 25 2.96 -7.85 1.70
CA TYR A 25 1.95 -7.38 0.75
C TYR A 25 1.09 -8.51 0.20
N CYS A 26 1.64 -9.71 0.03
CA CYS A 26 0.89 -10.86 -0.48
C CYS A 26 0.11 -11.60 0.62
N GLU A 27 0.78 -12.03 1.69
CA GLU A 27 0.13 -12.85 2.72
C GLU A 27 -0.72 -12.03 3.68
N VAL A 28 -0.28 -10.84 4.04
CA VAL A 28 -1.02 -10.01 4.98
C VAL A 28 -2.07 -9.17 4.29
N LEU A 29 -1.71 -8.48 3.20
CA LEU A 29 -2.60 -7.55 2.51
C LEU A 29 -3.35 -8.11 1.31
N GLY A 30 -2.99 -9.30 0.84
CA GLY A 30 -3.74 -9.96 -0.22
C GLY A 30 -3.33 -9.63 -1.65
N CYS A 31 -2.16 -9.03 -1.85
CA CYS A 31 -1.60 -8.90 -3.19
C CYS A 31 -1.22 -10.28 -3.74
N SER A 32 -1.05 -10.37 -5.04
CA SER A 32 -0.52 -11.57 -5.68
C SER A 32 0.74 -11.23 -6.48
N LEU A 33 1.67 -12.19 -6.56
CA LEU A 33 2.88 -12.00 -7.34
C LEU A 33 2.53 -11.95 -8.82
N GLU A 34 2.83 -10.84 -9.48
CA GLU A 34 2.60 -10.66 -10.91
C GLU A 34 3.82 -11.06 -11.72
N LYS A 35 5.01 -10.55 -11.36
CA LYS A 35 6.22 -10.76 -12.14
C LYS A 35 7.46 -10.50 -11.29
N GLU A 36 8.50 -11.30 -11.50
CA GLU A 36 9.82 -11.08 -10.91
C GLU A 36 10.85 -10.91 -12.00
N GLN A 37 11.67 -9.87 -11.88
CA GLN A 37 12.82 -9.62 -12.75
C GLN A 37 14.04 -9.46 -11.85
N LEU A 38 14.57 -10.60 -11.37
CA LEU A 38 15.61 -10.61 -10.34
C LEU A 38 16.91 -9.93 -10.79
N ASP A 39 17.23 -9.99 -12.08
CA ASP A 39 18.39 -9.29 -12.66
C ASP A 39 18.28 -7.78 -12.58
N LEU A 40 17.06 -7.25 -12.56
CA LEU A 40 16.79 -5.82 -12.44
C LEU A 40 16.50 -5.39 -11.00
N GLY A 41 16.26 -6.35 -10.11
CA GLY A 41 15.85 -6.11 -8.74
C GLY A 41 14.40 -5.70 -8.59
N LEU A 42 13.54 -6.09 -9.54
CA LEU A 42 12.15 -5.66 -9.58
C LEU A 42 11.21 -6.84 -9.31
N THR A 43 10.36 -6.67 -8.29
CA THR A 43 9.29 -7.61 -7.96
C THR A 43 7.97 -6.86 -8.06
N GLN A 44 7.06 -7.32 -8.92
CA GLN A 44 5.81 -6.63 -9.19
C GLN A 44 4.64 -7.41 -8.60
N LEU A 45 3.85 -6.74 -7.78
CA LEU A 45 2.73 -7.32 -7.05
C LEU A 45 1.42 -6.74 -7.56
N ARG A 46 0.45 -7.60 -7.83
CA ARG A 46 -0.89 -7.20 -8.24
C ARG A 46 -1.70 -6.78 -7.03
N ALA A 47 -2.19 -5.54 -7.04
CA ALA A 47 -3.03 -4.95 -6.01
C ALA A 47 -4.30 -4.41 -6.68
N GLY A 48 -5.31 -5.27 -6.83
CA GLY A 48 -6.51 -4.92 -7.59
C GLY A 48 -6.17 -4.64 -9.05
N ARG A 49 -6.48 -3.45 -9.54
CA ARG A 49 -6.21 -3.05 -10.93
C ARG A 49 -4.83 -2.43 -11.12
N SER A 50 -4.13 -2.15 -10.03
CA SER A 50 -2.83 -1.50 -10.04
C SER A 50 -1.74 -2.47 -9.63
N LEU A 51 -0.48 -2.04 -9.77
CA LEU A 51 0.66 -2.80 -9.25
C LEU A 51 1.33 -2.03 -8.12
N ILE A 52 1.86 -2.78 -7.18
CA ILE A 52 2.85 -2.30 -6.22
C ILE A 52 4.15 -2.98 -6.60
N ASP A 53 5.11 -2.19 -7.04
CA ASP A 53 6.43 -2.70 -7.42
C ASP A 53 7.40 -2.53 -6.27
N LEU A 54 8.16 -3.56 -5.97
CA LEU A 54 9.22 -3.53 -4.98
C LEU A 54 10.56 -3.49 -5.74
N LEU A 55 11.30 -2.42 -5.53
CA LEU A 55 12.60 -2.22 -6.17
C LEU A 55 13.70 -2.41 -5.13
N LYS A 56 14.51 -3.43 -5.34
CA LYS A 56 15.60 -3.74 -4.41
C LYS A 56 16.63 -2.63 -4.39
N VAL A 57 16.91 -2.11 -3.19
CA VAL A 57 17.95 -1.09 -2.98
C VAL A 57 19.30 -1.64 -3.44
N GLY A 58 20.00 -0.83 -4.24
CA GLY A 58 21.31 -1.21 -4.81
C GLY A 58 21.25 -2.08 -6.05
N ALA A 59 20.07 -2.47 -6.51
CA ALA A 59 19.94 -3.27 -7.72
C ALA A 59 20.06 -2.40 -8.99
N LYS A 60 20.04 -3.05 -10.14
CA LYS A 60 20.32 -2.39 -11.42
C LYS A 60 19.40 -1.20 -11.72
N LEU A 61 18.11 -1.30 -11.40
CA LEU A 61 17.15 -0.22 -11.67
C LEU A 61 17.09 0.81 -10.55
N ASP A 62 17.76 0.57 -9.43
CA ASP A 62 17.71 1.51 -8.30
C ASP A 62 18.47 2.81 -8.63
N HIS A 63 18.04 3.87 -7.97
CA HIS A 63 18.65 5.19 -8.04
C HIS A 63 19.36 5.48 -6.73
N PRO A 64 20.68 5.17 -6.60
CA PRO A 64 21.41 5.33 -5.34
C PRO A 64 21.39 6.77 -4.80
N GLU A 65 21.24 7.74 -5.69
CA GLU A 65 21.13 9.16 -5.33
C GLU A 65 19.91 9.48 -4.47
N ASN A 66 18.92 8.57 -4.43
CA ASN A 66 17.76 8.72 -3.56
C ASN A 66 18.06 8.38 -2.09
N GLY A 67 19.30 7.95 -1.81
CA GLY A 67 19.75 7.68 -0.45
C GLY A 67 19.30 6.35 0.10
N VAL A 68 19.40 6.20 1.42
CA VAL A 68 19.01 4.97 2.13
C VAL A 68 17.53 5.05 2.49
N PRO A 69 16.71 3.99 2.22
CA PRO A 69 15.31 3.98 2.65
C PRO A 69 15.20 4.15 4.16
N GLY A 70 14.23 4.97 4.60
CA GLY A 70 14.02 5.25 6.02
C GLY A 70 14.76 6.46 6.55
N ALA A 71 15.68 7.05 5.78
CA ALA A 71 16.38 8.28 6.17
C ALA A 71 15.44 9.51 6.12
N GLY A 72 14.31 9.38 5.48
CA GLY A 72 13.27 10.40 5.38
C GLY A 72 12.11 9.83 4.58
N ARG A 73 10.93 10.44 4.70
CA ARG A 73 9.75 9.99 3.96
C ARG A 73 9.53 10.88 2.76
N ASN A 74 9.66 10.31 1.58
CA ASN A 74 9.27 10.97 0.34
C ASN A 74 7.78 10.78 0.07
N MET A 75 7.21 9.64 0.52
CA MET A 75 5.78 9.34 0.39
C MET A 75 5.20 9.25 1.80
N ASP A 76 4.14 10.02 2.09
CA ASP A 76 3.48 9.94 3.40
C ASP A 76 2.85 8.57 3.61
N HIS A 77 1.97 8.17 2.71
CA HIS A 77 1.35 6.84 2.74
C HIS A 77 0.75 6.49 1.38
N VAL A 78 0.43 5.21 1.23
CA VAL A 78 -0.39 4.70 0.13
C VAL A 78 -1.70 4.20 0.70
N CYS A 79 -2.82 4.52 0.06
CA CYS A 79 -4.13 4.04 0.48
C CYS A 79 -4.63 2.96 -0.47
N LEU A 80 -5.02 1.82 0.11
CA LEU A 80 -5.58 0.69 -0.62
C LEU A 80 -7.07 0.58 -0.27
N ARG A 81 -7.92 0.53 -1.28
CA ARG A 81 -9.34 0.27 -1.08
C ARG A 81 -9.53 -1.22 -0.83
N VAL A 82 -10.20 -1.56 0.26
CA VAL A 82 -10.54 -2.94 0.59
C VAL A 82 -12.05 -3.09 0.70
N ASP A 83 -12.56 -4.24 0.30
CA ASP A 83 -13.99 -4.52 0.30
C ASP A 83 -14.20 -6.02 0.51
N PRO A 84 -14.91 -6.44 1.57
CA PRO A 84 -15.55 -5.60 2.59
C PRO A 84 -14.53 -5.01 3.60
N PHE A 85 -14.98 -4.01 4.35
CA PHE A 85 -14.21 -3.42 5.44
C PHE A 85 -14.97 -3.64 6.74
N ASP A 86 -14.44 -4.47 7.62
CA ASP A 86 -14.93 -4.67 8.97
C ASP A 86 -13.74 -4.39 9.90
N ALA A 87 -13.82 -3.28 10.64
CA ALA A 87 -12.70 -2.79 11.43
C ALA A 87 -12.17 -3.83 12.43
N GLU A 88 -13.06 -4.49 13.16
CA GLU A 88 -12.63 -5.44 14.18
C GLU A 88 -11.99 -6.70 13.60
N THR A 89 -12.60 -7.25 12.55
CA THR A 89 -12.06 -8.42 11.85
C THR A 89 -10.72 -8.08 11.19
N LEU A 90 -10.64 -6.92 10.57
CA LEU A 90 -9.42 -6.47 9.90
C LEU A 90 -8.28 -6.23 10.90
N LYS A 91 -8.58 -5.56 12.02
CA LYS A 91 -7.58 -5.34 13.07
C LYS A 91 -7.06 -6.66 13.65
N ALA A 92 -7.95 -7.62 13.88
CA ALA A 92 -7.56 -8.94 14.37
C ALA A 92 -6.64 -9.67 13.37
N HIS A 93 -6.98 -9.64 12.09
CA HIS A 93 -6.16 -10.24 11.04
C HIS A 93 -4.75 -9.61 11.01
N LEU A 94 -4.69 -8.29 11.04
CA LEU A 94 -3.42 -7.56 10.99
C LEU A 94 -2.57 -7.85 12.23
N ALA A 95 -3.18 -7.87 13.41
CA ALA A 95 -2.47 -8.17 14.65
C ALA A 95 -1.94 -9.61 14.66
N GLU A 96 -2.69 -10.55 14.13
CA GLU A 96 -2.28 -11.95 14.01
C GLU A 96 -1.00 -12.10 13.16
N HIS A 97 -0.82 -11.21 12.19
CA HIS A 97 0.37 -11.18 11.36
C HIS A 97 1.46 -10.24 11.87
N GLY A 98 1.31 -9.75 13.09
CA GLY A 98 2.33 -8.90 13.73
C GLY A 98 2.27 -7.43 13.34
N ALA A 99 1.29 -7.02 12.57
CA ALA A 99 1.08 -5.60 12.26
C ALA A 99 0.36 -4.92 13.42
N ARG A 100 0.55 -3.61 13.55
CA ARG A 100 -0.07 -2.81 14.63
C ARG A 100 -0.98 -1.77 14.00
N PRO A 101 -2.25 -2.13 13.72
CA PRO A 101 -3.17 -1.19 13.12
C PRO A 101 -3.60 -0.12 14.12
N GLY A 102 -3.77 1.10 13.62
CA GLY A 102 -4.42 2.17 14.38
C GLY A 102 -5.92 1.96 14.43
N GLU A 103 -6.60 2.87 15.13
CA GLU A 103 -8.05 2.83 15.23
C GLU A 103 -8.70 3.28 13.92
N ALA A 104 -9.83 2.64 13.58
CA ALA A 104 -10.60 3.02 12.42
C ALA A 104 -11.29 4.36 12.66
N ALA A 105 -11.34 5.18 11.62
CA ALA A 105 -12.00 6.47 11.65
C ALA A 105 -12.53 6.79 10.26
N LEU A 106 -13.54 7.68 10.24
CA LEU A 106 -14.12 8.14 8.98
C LEU A 106 -13.15 9.12 8.29
N ARG A 107 -12.76 8.81 7.06
CA ARG A 107 -11.84 9.64 6.27
C ARG A 107 -12.33 9.77 4.84
N TYR A 108 -11.98 10.88 4.20
CA TYR A 108 -12.33 11.15 2.81
C TYR A 108 -11.31 10.51 1.88
N GLY A 109 -11.79 9.98 0.76
CA GLY A 109 -10.95 9.39 -0.27
C GLY A 109 -11.60 9.47 -1.65
N ALA A 110 -11.12 8.68 -2.59
CA ALA A 110 -11.52 8.74 -3.99
C ALA A 110 -13.03 8.58 -4.20
N ASP A 111 -13.69 7.78 -3.37
CA ASP A 111 -15.13 7.50 -3.50
C ASP A 111 -15.97 8.21 -2.42
N GLY A 112 -15.37 9.09 -1.62
CA GLY A 112 -16.03 9.81 -0.55
C GLY A 112 -15.59 9.36 0.84
N PHE A 113 -16.38 9.72 1.86
CA PHE A 113 -16.09 9.35 3.24
C PHE A 113 -16.36 7.86 3.49
N GLY A 114 -15.42 7.17 4.09
CA GLY A 114 -15.54 5.79 4.51
C GLY A 114 -14.57 5.50 5.64
N GLN A 115 -14.80 4.39 6.33
CA GLN A 115 -13.91 3.96 7.41
C GLN A 115 -12.55 3.59 6.87
N SER A 116 -11.49 3.96 7.58
CA SER A 116 -10.13 3.55 7.25
C SER A 116 -9.28 3.41 8.49
N LEU A 117 -8.18 2.68 8.37
CA LEU A 117 -7.18 2.57 9.41
C LEU A 117 -5.77 2.56 8.80
N TYR A 118 -4.79 2.91 9.61
CA TYR A 118 -3.40 2.94 9.19
C TYR A 118 -2.60 1.81 9.83
N LEU A 119 -1.59 1.34 9.11
CA LEU A 119 -0.59 0.42 9.63
C LEU A 119 0.72 0.69 8.90
N PHE A 120 1.78 0.01 9.33
CA PHE A 120 3.09 0.13 8.69
C PHE A 120 3.51 -1.21 8.10
N ASP A 121 4.16 -1.17 6.94
CA ASP A 121 4.79 -2.35 6.37
C ASP A 121 6.10 -2.66 7.12
N PRO A 122 6.76 -3.80 6.85
CA PRO A 122 7.98 -4.18 7.58
C PRO A 122 9.13 -3.18 7.47
N GLU A 123 9.13 -2.30 6.48
CA GLU A 123 10.18 -1.30 6.30
C GLU A 123 9.74 0.10 6.70
N GLY A 124 8.60 0.20 7.40
CA GLY A 124 8.15 1.48 7.96
C GLY A 124 7.38 2.36 7.00
N ASN A 125 6.95 1.86 5.85
CA ASN A 125 6.07 2.60 4.97
C ASN A 125 4.65 2.56 5.51
N MET A 126 3.98 3.71 5.58
CA MET A 126 2.61 3.77 6.05
C MET A 126 1.64 3.35 4.96
N VAL A 127 0.70 2.49 5.33
CA VAL A 127 -0.38 2.01 4.47
C VAL A 127 -1.71 2.36 5.13
N GLU A 128 -2.63 2.91 4.35
CA GLU A 128 -4.01 3.13 4.78
C GLU A 128 -4.88 2.08 4.09
N LEU A 129 -5.72 1.39 4.86
CA LEU A 129 -6.74 0.49 4.32
C LEU A 129 -8.08 1.18 4.48
N LYS A 130 -8.77 1.40 3.37
CA LYS A 130 -10.00 2.18 3.33
C LYS A 130 -11.15 1.36 2.77
N GLY A 131 -12.27 1.37 3.47
CA GLY A 131 -13.48 0.69 3.04
C GLY A 131 -14.31 1.52 2.06
N PRO A 132 -15.48 0.98 1.66
CA PRO A 132 -16.40 1.67 0.76
C PRO A 132 -16.95 2.94 1.40
N PRO A 133 -17.43 3.88 0.57
CA PRO A 133 -17.99 5.13 1.10
C PRO A 133 -19.27 4.89 1.87
N GLU A 134 -19.45 5.65 2.94
CA GLU A 134 -20.70 5.71 3.71
C GLU A 134 -21.54 6.85 3.13
N ALA A 135 -22.47 6.52 2.24
CA ALA A 135 -23.21 7.51 1.46
C ALA A 135 -23.93 8.57 2.34
N ALA A 136 -24.51 8.15 3.46
CA ALA A 136 -25.22 9.06 4.35
C ALA A 136 -24.30 10.09 5.01
N ARG A 137 -23.06 9.72 5.31
CA ARG A 137 -22.05 10.60 5.92
C ARG A 137 -21.26 11.40 4.90
N ALA A 138 -21.09 10.86 3.70
CA ALA A 138 -20.37 11.53 2.63
C ALA A 138 -21.00 12.86 2.25
N THR A 139 -22.32 13.00 2.44
CA THR A 139 -23.05 14.22 2.13
C THR A 139 -23.19 15.19 3.29
N SER A 140 -22.92 14.75 4.51
CA SER A 140 -23.10 15.57 5.72
C SER A 140 -21.81 16.20 6.24
N LEU A 141 -20.69 15.77 5.74
CA LEU A 141 -19.37 16.28 6.12
C LEU A 141 -18.76 17.14 5.02
#